data_f08a21320ce6a48963713956d7c6a8c5
#
_entry.id   f08a21320ce6a48963713956d7c6a8c5
#
_cell.length_a   1.000
_cell.length_b   1.000
_cell.length_c   1.000
_cell.angle_alpha   90.00
_cell.angle_beta   90.00
_cell.angle_gamma   90.00
#
_symmetry.space_group_name_H-M   'P 1'
#
loop_
_entity.id
_entity.type
_entity.pdbx_description
1 polymer ?
#
loop_
_entity_poly.entity_id
_entity_poly.type
_entity_poly.pdbx_seq_one_letter_code
_entity_poly.pdbx_strand_id
1 'polypeptide(L)'
;MNPFATTIATIAIIALSAFFVAAEFSLINARTHRLEDNPSASARAALRSSGEITMLLAASQLGITVCTLALGAITKPAVHHALMRPLEMVGLGERAADVAAFVLALIIVTFLHLVIGEMAPKSWAIAHPEKSAILLALPMRAFMRVTRPILAALNRAANWLVRRSGVEPVDEVSESQDSTSLRQLVEHSASVGALDLAYRTSLTSAIDL
;
A
#
# COMPACT_ATOMS: atom_id res chain seq x y z
N MET A 1 2.98 28.46 10.88
CA MET A 1 4.12 27.85 10.13
C MET A 1 4.50 28.78 8.98
N ASN A 2 5.78 28.82 8.62
CA ASN A 2 6.24 29.58 7.46
C ASN A 2 5.58 29.00 6.18
N PRO A 3 4.94 29.82 5.30
CA PRO A 3 4.27 29.35 4.08
C PRO A 3 5.19 28.48 3.20
N PHE A 4 6.45 28.85 3.10
CA PHE A 4 7.45 28.09 2.34
C PHE A 4 7.67 26.67 2.91
N ALA A 5 7.82 26.56 4.23
CA ALA A 5 8.00 25.26 4.89
C ALA A 5 6.75 24.37 4.72
N THR A 6 5.55 24.96 4.78
CA THR A 6 4.29 24.22 4.56
C THR A 6 4.18 23.71 3.12
N THR A 7 4.58 24.51 2.13
CA THR A 7 4.57 24.09 0.72
C THR A 7 5.54 22.92 0.49
N ILE A 8 6.76 23.02 1.02
CA ILE A 8 7.74 21.93 0.93
C ILE A 8 7.21 20.66 1.60
N ALA A 9 6.66 20.78 2.80
CA ALA A 9 6.08 19.64 3.52
C ALA A 9 4.93 19.01 2.71
N THR A 10 4.04 19.80 2.12
CA THR A 10 2.95 19.33 1.27
C THR A 10 3.47 18.54 0.07
N ILE A 11 4.46 19.08 -0.66
CA ILE A 11 5.07 18.40 -1.81
C ILE A 11 5.73 17.09 -1.37
N ALA A 12 6.46 17.10 -0.26
CA ALA A 12 7.13 15.92 0.27
C ALA A 12 6.13 14.83 0.68
N ILE A 13 5.01 15.20 1.33
CA ILE A 13 3.97 14.26 1.75
C ILE A 13 3.26 13.65 0.52
N ILE A 14 2.93 14.46 -0.50
CA ILE A 14 2.31 13.97 -1.73
C ILE A 14 3.27 13.03 -2.47
N ALA A 15 4.55 13.38 -2.58
CA ALA A 15 5.57 12.55 -3.20
C ALA A 15 5.76 11.22 -2.44
N LEU A 16 5.70 11.24 -1.10
CA LEU A 16 5.78 10.04 -0.27
C LEU A 16 4.54 9.16 -0.44
N SER A 17 3.34 9.74 -0.52
CA SER A 17 2.12 9.00 -0.85
C SER A 17 2.22 8.35 -2.22
N ALA A 18 2.66 9.10 -3.24
CA ALA A 18 2.90 8.60 -4.59
C ALA A 18 3.89 7.44 -4.62
N PHE A 19 4.95 7.52 -3.80
CA PHE A 19 5.93 6.43 -3.64
C PHE A 19 5.26 5.15 -3.11
N PHE A 20 4.46 5.21 -2.05
CA PHE A 20 3.80 4.03 -1.49
C PHE A 20 2.82 3.41 -2.47
N VAL A 21 2.00 4.21 -3.13
CA VAL A 21 1.05 3.75 -4.16
C VAL A 21 1.80 3.10 -5.33
N ALA A 22 2.83 3.74 -5.86
CA ALA A 22 3.60 3.19 -6.96
C ALA A 22 4.33 1.90 -6.57
N ALA A 23 4.90 1.82 -5.37
CA ALA A 23 5.57 0.63 -4.85
C ALA A 23 4.58 -0.55 -4.72
N GLU A 24 3.41 -0.32 -4.13
CA GLU A 24 2.35 -1.32 -4.01
C GLU A 24 1.96 -1.89 -5.36
N PHE A 25 1.52 -1.03 -6.28
CA PHE A 25 1.02 -1.47 -7.58
C PHE A 25 2.10 -2.06 -8.48
N SER A 26 3.34 -1.58 -8.41
CA SER A 26 4.43 -2.15 -9.19
C SER A 26 4.82 -3.55 -8.72
N LEU A 27 4.93 -3.77 -7.40
CA LEU A 27 5.36 -5.04 -6.82
C LEU A 27 4.29 -6.13 -6.95
N ILE A 28 3.01 -5.76 -6.97
CA ILE A 28 1.91 -6.69 -7.23
C ILE A 28 1.83 -7.08 -8.71
N ASN A 29 2.05 -6.11 -9.62
CA ASN A 29 1.87 -6.34 -11.06
C ASN A 29 3.15 -6.77 -11.78
N ALA A 30 4.32 -6.73 -11.12
CA ALA A 30 5.59 -7.16 -11.72
C ALA A 30 5.61 -8.67 -11.95
N ARG A 31 6.05 -9.07 -13.15
CA ARG A 31 6.16 -10.49 -13.52
C ARG A 31 7.41 -11.08 -12.89
N THR A 32 7.24 -12.08 -12.04
CA THR A 32 8.32 -12.72 -11.27
C THR A 32 9.47 -13.20 -12.17
N HIS A 33 9.18 -13.89 -13.27
CA HIS A 33 10.19 -14.39 -14.18
C HIS A 33 11.08 -13.29 -14.80
N ARG A 34 10.54 -12.08 -15.05
CA ARG A 34 11.34 -10.95 -15.58
C ARG A 34 12.23 -10.31 -14.53
N LEU A 35 11.86 -10.43 -13.26
CA LEU A 35 12.67 -9.98 -12.14
C LEU A 35 13.79 -11.00 -11.82
N GLU A 36 13.54 -12.29 -12.02
CA GLU A 36 14.52 -13.37 -11.84
C GLU A 36 15.70 -13.27 -12.81
N ASP A 37 15.43 -12.86 -14.06
CA ASP A 37 16.45 -12.64 -15.08
C ASP A 37 17.37 -11.45 -14.77
N ASN A 38 17.03 -10.61 -13.78
CA ASN A 38 17.81 -9.42 -13.43
C ASN A 38 18.68 -9.66 -12.19
N PRO A 39 20.02 -9.67 -12.29
CA PRO A 39 20.92 -9.97 -11.19
C PRO A 39 21.02 -8.86 -10.13
N SER A 40 20.32 -7.73 -10.28
CA SER A 40 20.45 -6.57 -9.40
C SER A 40 19.94 -6.84 -7.98
N ALA A 41 20.50 -6.12 -7.00
CA ALA A 41 20.02 -6.15 -5.62
C ALA A 41 18.57 -5.67 -5.51
N SER A 42 18.17 -4.73 -6.34
CA SER A 42 16.79 -4.20 -6.40
C SER A 42 15.80 -5.23 -6.91
N ALA A 43 16.16 -6.02 -7.95
CA ALA A 43 15.32 -7.09 -8.46
C ALA A 43 15.13 -8.21 -7.40
N ARG A 44 16.21 -8.60 -6.72
CA ARG A 44 16.11 -9.54 -5.58
C ARG A 44 15.27 -8.99 -4.42
N ALA A 45 15.32 -7.68 -4.18
CA ALA A 45 14.47 -7.04 -3.18
C ALA A 45 13.00 -7.05 -3.62
N ALA A 46 12.71 -6.79 -4.91
CA ALA A 46 11.38 -6.85 -5.49
C ALA A 46 10.78 -8.26 -5.36
N LEU A 47 11.52 -9.29 -5.76
CA LEU A 47 11.10 -10.70 -5.64
C LEU A 47 10.76 -11.08 -4.19
N ARG A 48 11.61 -10.69 -3.23
CA ARG A 48 11.32 -10.95 -1.81
C ARG A 48 10.09 -10.19 -1.31
N SER A 49 9.84 -8.97 -1.80
CA SER A 49 8.66 -8.20 -1.42
C SER A 49 7.38 -8.76 -2.03
N SER A 50 7.44 -9.26 -3.27
CA SER A 50 6.32 -9.96 -3.90
C SER A 50 6.00 -11.29 -3.21
N GLY A 51 6.96 -11.94 -2.55
CA GLY A 51 6.72 -13.11 -1.72
C GLY A 51 6.09 -12.79 -0.34
N GLU A 52 6.05 -11.52 0.07
CA GLU A 52 5.48 -11.04 1.33
C GLU A 52 4.28 -10.09 1.05
N ILE A 53 3.35 -10.48 0.16
CA ILE A 53 2.27 -9.60 -0.35
C ILE A 53 1.44 -8.98 0.77
N THR A 54 1.00 -9.76 1.75
CA THR A 54 0.19 -9.26 2.87
C THR A 54 0.92 -8.19 3.68
N MET A 55 2.22 -8.40 3.94
CA MET A 55 3.06 -7.42 4.61
C MET A 55 3.29 -6.17 3.74
N LEU A 56 3.45 -6.34 2.44
CA LEU A 56 3.58 -5.24 1.48
C LEU A 56 2.34 -4.36 1.48
N LEU A 57 1.16 -4.97 1.34
CA LEU A 57 -0.13 -4.27 1.36
C LEU A 57 -0.36 -3.52 2.69
N ALA A 58 -0.13 -4.17 3.81
CA ALA A 58 -0.30 -3.56 5.12
C ALA A 58 0.68 -2.39 5.34
N ALA A 59 1.92 -2.51 4.90
CA ALA A 59 2.93 -1.46 5.03
C ALA A 59 2.61 -0.27 4.11
N SER A 60 2.30 -0.51 2.83
CA SER A 60 1.94 0.57 1.89
C SER A 60 0.70 1.33 2.34
N GLN A 61 -0.33 0.60 2.77
CA GLN A 61 -1.57 1.19 3.29
C GLN A 61 -1.33 2.04 4.54
N LEU A 62 -0.46 1.57 5.46
CA LEU A 62 -0.05 2.36 6.62
C LEU A 62 0.64 3.66 6.17
N GLY A 63 1.57 3.57 5.21
CA GLY A 63 2.27 4.73 4.66
C GLY A 63 1.32 5.74 4.02
N ILE A 64 0.41 5.29 3.16
CA ILE A 64 -0.60 6.12 2.50
C ILE A 64 -1.49 6.81 3.54
N THR A 65 -1.96 6.06 4.55
CA THR A 65 -2.81 6.59 5.62
C THR A 65 -2.10 7.69 6.42
N VAL A 66 -0.83 7.48 6.79
CA VAL A 66 -0.02 8.49 7.49
C VAL A 66 0.14 9.75 6.62
N CYS A 67 0.40 9.61 5.31
CA CYS A 67 0.48 10.74 4.40
C CYS A 67 -0.85 11.50 4.31
N THR A 68 -1.96 10.80 4.20
CA THR A 68 -3.31 11.41 4.15
C THR A 68 -3.62 12.20 5.42
N LEU A 69 -3.33 11.63 6.58
CA LEU A 69 -3.49 12.32 7.88
C LEU A 69 -2.58 13.56 7.99
N ALA A 70 -1.33 13.45 7.54
CA ALA A 70 -0.39 14.56 7.54
C ALA A 70 -0.84 15.69 6.61
N LEU A 71 -1.36 15.40 5.42
CA LEU A 71 -1.97 16.39 4.53
C LEU A 71 -3.18 17.06 5.19
N GLY A 72 -4.01 16.30 5.89
CA GLY A 72 -5.13 16.82 6.68
C GLY A 72 -4.69 17.80 7.77
N ALA A 73 -3.62 17.46 8.47
CA ALA A 73 -3.14 18.26 9.60
C ALA A 73 -2.31 19.49 9.19
N ILE A 74 -1.56 19.42 8.08
CA ILE A 74 -0.61 20.45 7.68
C ILE A 74 -1.13 21.29 6.52
N THR A 75 -1.58 20.64 5.45
CA THR A 75 -1.89 21.31 4.19
C THR A 75 -3.26 21.94 4.20
N LYS A 76 -4.30 21.25 4.70
CA LYS A 76 -5.67 21.78 4.72
C LYS A 76 -5.78 23.10 5.48
N PRO A 77 -5.25 23.26 6.71
CA PRO A 77 -5.27 24.54 7.42
C PRO A 77 -4.54 25.65 6.67
N ALA A 78 -3.41 25.33 6.02
CA ALA A 78 -2.64 26.31 5.28
C ALA A 78 -3.40 26.83 4.05
N VAL A 79 -4.03 25.95 3.28
CA VAL A 79 -4.86 26.31 2.13
C VAL A 79 -6.10 27.08 2.58
N HIS A 80 -6.75 26.66 3.67
CA HIS A 80 -7.87 27.37 4.29
C HIS A 80 -7.50 28.83 4.61
N HIS A 81 -6.42 29.06 5.34
CA HIS A 81 -5.96 30.42 5.66
C HIS A 81 -5.59 31.24 4.43
N ALA A 82 -5.03 30.60 3.40
CA ALA A 82 -4.72 31.30 2.13
C ALA A 82 -5.97 31.73 1.37
N LEU A 83 -7.07 31.00 1.50
CA LEU A 83 -8.34 31.30 0.83
C LEU A 83 -9.21 32.33 1.58
N MET A 84 -9.04 32.50 2.89
CA MET A 84 -9.85 33.41 3.70
C MET A 84 -9.88 34.85 3.14
N ARG A 85 -8.70 35.47 2.98
CA ARG A 85 -8.59 36.85 2.48
C ARG A 85 -9.20 37.08 1.11
N PRO A 86 -8.93 36.23 0.08
CA PRO A 86 -9.61 36.34 -1.22
C PRO A 86 -11.14 36.29 -1.14
N LEU A 87 -11.67 35.40 -0.28
CA LEU A 87 -13.14 35.25 -0.16
C LEU A 87 -13.78 36.43 0.57
N GLU A 88 -13.12 37.01 1.57
CA GLU A 88 -13.55 38.23 2.21
C GLU A 88 -13.54 39.46 1.24
N MET A 89 -12.49 39.55 0.39
CA MET A 89 -12.40 40.60 -0.64
C MET A 89 -13.51 40.54 -1.70
N VAL A 90 -14.07 39.35 -1.95
CA VAL A 90 -15.23 39.17 -2.86
C VAL A 90 -16.55 39.57 -2.19
N GLY A 91 -16.53 39.96 -0.90
CA GLY A 91 -17.71 40.48 -0.18
C GLY A 91 -18.44 39.40 0.63
N LEU A 92 -17.87 38.22 0.81
CA LEU A 92 -18.38 37.22 1.76
C LEU A 92 -18.14 37.70 3.20
N GLY A 93 -19.19 37.69 4.04
CA GLY A 93 -19.01 37.92 5.47
C GLY A 93 -18.09 36.86 6.10
N GLU A 94 -17.39 37.22 7.18
CA GLU A 94 -16.36 36.39 7.84
C GLU A 94 -16.74 34.93 8.02
N ARG A 95 -17.98 34.66 8.52
CA ARG A 95 -18.46 33.29 8.72
C ARG A 95 -18.68 32.52 7.40
N ALA A 96 -19.17 33.19 6.39
CA ALA A 96 -19.38 32.56 5.08
C ALA A 96 -18.07 32.34 4.36
N ALA A 97 -17.10 33.24 4.50
CA ALA A 97 -15.74 33.10 3.98
C ALA A 97 -15.00 31.92 4.67
N ASP A 98 -15.14 31.77 5.99
CA ASP A 98 -14.53 30.67 6.76
C ASP A 98 -15.04 29.30 6.28
N VAL A 99 -16.37 29.12 6.21
CA VAL A 99 -16.96 27.86 5.73
C VAL A 99 -16.59 27.57 4.28
N ALA A 100 -16.65 28.59 3.41
CA ALA A 100 -16.30 28.44 2.01
C ALA A 100 -14.80 28.10 1.84
N ALA A 101 -13.91 28.77 2.57
CA ALA A 101 -12.47 28.48 2.58
C ALA A 101 -12.17 27.06 3.06
N PHE A 102 -12.88 26.60 4.10
CA PHE A 102 -12.72 25.24 4.62
C PHE A 102 -13.13 24.18 3.58
N VAL A 103 -14.30 24.35 2.97
CA VAL A 103 -14.82 23.41 1.95
C VAL A 103 -13.91 23.40 0.71
N LEU A 104 -13.51 24.59 0.23
CA LEU A 104 -12.59 24.68 -0.90
C LEU A 104 -11.22 24.09 -0.60
N ALA A 105 -10.65 24.32 0.59
CA ALA A 105 -9.40 23.74 1.01
C ALA A 105 -9.49 22.19 1.04
N LEU A 106 -10.60 21.68 1.55
CA LEU A 106 -10.85 20.22 1.57
C LEU A 106 -10.87 19.65 0.15
N ILE A 107 -11.61 20.28 -0.76
CA ILE A 107 -11.73 19.86 -2.17
C ILE A 107 -10.36 19.91 -2.86
N ILE A 108 -9.66 21.06 -2.77
CA ILE A 108 -8.38 21.27 -3.45
C ILE A 108 -7.32 20.26 -2.98
N VAL A 109 -7.15 20.14 -1.67
CA VAL A 109 -6.12 19.24 -1.11
C VAL A 109 -6.44 17.79 -1.41
N THR A 110 -7.71 17.39 -1.30
CA THR A 110 -8.14 16.02 -1.62
C THR A 110 -7.97 15.72 -3.10
N PHE A 111 -8.32 16.64 -3.98
CA PHE A 111 -8.13 16.48 -5.42
C PHE A 111 -6.66 16.36 -5.81
N LEU A 112 -5.80 17.24 -5.28
CA LEU A 112 -4.34 17.15 -5.52
C LEU A 112 -3.77 15.84 -5.02
N HIS A 113 -4.14 15.40 -3.81
CA HIS A 113 -3.69 14.12 -3.27
C HIS A 113 -4.18 12.95 -4.13
N LEU A 114 -5.46 12.92 -4.50
CA LEU A 114 -6.03 11.85 -5.30
C LEU A 114 -5.36 11.75 -6.67
N VAL A 115 -5.19 12.88 -7.37
CA VAL A 115 -4.65 12.87 -8.74
C VAL A 115 -3.15 12.62 -8.74
N ILE A 116 -2.38 13.39 -7.95
CA ILE A 116 -0.90 13.36 -7.99
C ILE A 116 -0.33 12.32 -7.02
N GLY A 117 -0.95 12.15 -5.86
CA GLY A 117 -0.49 11.24 -4.82
C GLY A 117 -0.95 9.78 -4.99
N GLU A 118 -2.02 9.55 -5.80
CA GLU A 118 -2.61 8.22 -5.91
C GLU A 118 -2.82 7.78 -7.37
N MET A 119 -3.63 8.49 -8.17
CA MET A 119 -4.01 8.02 -9.51
C MET A 119 -2.85 8.00 -10.51
N ALA A 120 -2.07 9.07 -10.58
CA ALA A 120 -0.95 9.16 -11.53
C ALA A 120 0.17 8.14 -11.22
N PRO A 121 0.63 7.98 -9.95
CA PRO A 121 1.61 6.96 -9.59
C PRO A 121 1.14 5.53 -9.84
N LYS A 122 -0.13 5.25 -9.55
CA LYS A 122 -0.77 3.95 -9.82
C LYS A 122 -0.76 3.64 -11.31
N SER A 123 -1.20 4.57 -12.15
CA SER A 123 -1.23 4.40 -13.60
C SER A 123 0.17 4.17 -14.17
N TRP A 124 1.17 4.93 -13.69
CA TRP A 124 2.56 4.75 -14.09
C TRP A 124 3.13 3.39 -13.68
N ALA A 125 2.86 2.94 -12.45
CA ALA A 125 3.31 1.65 -11.95
C ALA A 125 2.69 0.47 -12.70
N ILE A 126 1.41 0.57 -13.07
CA ILE A 126 0.73 -0.45 -13.88
C ILE A 126 1.26 -0.47 -15.32
N ALA A 127 1.59 0.68 -15.90
CA ALA A 127 2.14 0.77 -17.25
C ALA A 127 3.58 0.24 -17.36
N HIS A 128 4.38 0.33 -16.30
CA HIS A 128 5.79 -0.05 -16.28
C HIS A 128 6.15 -0.88 -15.02
N PRO A 129 5.50 -2.03 -14.76
CA PRO A 129 5.57 -2.68 -13.46
C PRO A 129 6.98 -3.15 -13.09
N GLU A 130 7.75 -3.73 -14.02
CA GLU A 130 9.08 -4.24 -13.71
C GLU A 130 10.08 -3.12 -13.40
N LYS A 131 10.05 -2.02 -14.19
CA LYS A 131 10.94 -0.86 -13.99
C LYS A 131 10.65 -0.17 -12.65
N SER A 132 9.37 0.04 -12.37
CA SER A 132 8.90 0.66 -11.13
C SER A 132 9.23 -0.22 -9.92
N ALA A 133 9.01 -1.53 -10.00
CA ALA A 133 9.34 -2.47 -8.95
C ALA A 133 10.84 -2.44 -8.61
N ILE A 134 11.71 -2.48 -9.62
CA ILE A 134 13.16 -2.41 -9.41
C ILE A 134 13.57 -1.08 -8.76
N LEU A 135 12.97 0.04 -9.18
CA LEU A 135 13.29 1.36 -8.64
C LEU A 135 12.85 1.50 -7.17
N LEU A 136 11.67 1.00 -6.85
CA LEU A 136 11.00 1.26 -5.57
C LEU A 136 11.19 0.15 -4.52
N ALA A 137 11.66 -1.04 -4.92
CA ALA A 137 11.76 -2.20 -4.04
C ALA A 137 12.67 -1.99 -2.82
N LEU A 138 13.85 -1.40 -3.00
CA LEU A 138 14.80 -1.22 -1.91
C LEU A 138 14.26 -0.29 -0.81
N PRO A 139 13.80 0.94 -1.11
CA PRO A 139 13.22 1.82 -0.09
C PRO A 139 11.94 1.24 0.51
N MET A 140 11.09 0.57 -0.29
CA MET A 140 9.89 -0.08 0.23
C MET A 140 10.23 -1.22 1.20
N ARG A 141 11.23 -2.03 0.88
CA ARG A 141 11.67 -3.10 1.77
C ARG A 141 12.30 -2.57 3.07
N ALA A 142 13.02 -1.45 3.02
CA ALA A 142 13.50 -0.78 4.22
C ALA A 142 12.33 -0.32 5.10
N PHE A 143 11.31 0.28 4.51
CA PHE A 143 10.10 0.71 5.20
C PHE A 143 9.33 -0.48 5.81
N MET A 144 9.11 -1.56 5.05
CA MET A 144 8.48 -2.79 5.55
C MET A 144 9.22 -3.35 6.78
N ARG A 145 10.56 -3.34 6.77
CA ARG A 145 11.37 -3.82 7.90
C ARG A 145 11.15 -2.97 9.16
N VAL A 146 11.10 -1.66 9.01
CA VAL A 146 10.87 -0.71 10.13
C VAL A 146 9.44 -0.81 10.66
N THR A 147 8.47 -0.98 9.78
CA THR A 147 7.04 -1.04 10.16
C THR A 147 6.58 -2.41 10.64
N ARG A 148 7.35 -3.47 10.37
CA ARG A 148 7.01 -4.85 10.75
C ARG A 148 6.58 -5.02 12.23
N PRO A 149 7.29 -4.49 13.25
CA PRO A 149 6.87 -4.61 14.63
C PRO A 149 5.55 -3.88 14.93
N ILE A 150 5.30 -2.75 14.28
CA ILE A 150 4.06 -1.97 14.40
C ILE A 150 2.90 -2.77 13.81
N LEU A 151 3.07 -3.28 12.59
CA LEU A 151 2.06 -4.07 11.89
C LEU A 151 1.73 -5.36 12.65
N ALA A 152 2.73 -6.04 13.19
CA ALA A 152 2.53 -7.22 14.04
C ALA A 152 1.74 -6.88 15.33
N ALA A 153 1.95 -5.71 15.92
CA ALA A 153 1.18 -5.27 17.08
C ALA A 153 -0.28 -4.95 16.71
N LEU A 154 -0.51 -4.28 15.57
CA LEU A 154 -1.85 -3.98 15.06
C LEU A 154 -2.61 -5.26 14.70
N ASN A 155 -1.96 -6.22 14.04
CA ASN A 155 -2.56 -7.50 13.70
C ASN A 155 -2.94 -8.30 14.96
N ARG A 156 -2.08 -8.33 15.99
CA ARG A 156 -2.42 -8.94 17.28
C ARG A 156 -3.64 -8.28 17.94
N ALA A 157 -3.74 -6.96 17.88
CA ALA A 157 -4.89 -6.23 18.41
C ALA A 157 -6.17 -6.55 17.63
N ALA A 158 -6.09 -6.60 16.28
CA ALA A 158 -7.20 -6.98 15.42
C ALA A 158 -7.65 -8.43 15.70
N ASN A 159 -6.73 -9.38 15.77
CA ASN A 159 -7.02 -10.77 16.07
C ASN A 159 -7.64 -10.95 17.47
N TRP A 160 -7.20 -10.15 18.44
CA TRP A 160 -7.83 -10.14 19.77
C TRP A 160 -9.30 -9.69 19.72
N LEU A 161 -9.60 -8.64 18.95
CA LEU A 161 -10.98 -8.17 18.75
C LEU A 161 -11.84 -9.22 18.04
N VAL A 162 -11.30 -9.85 16.98
CA VAL A 162 -12.00 -10.91 16.22
C VAL A 162 -12.31 -12.11 17.11
N ARG A 163 -11.34 -12.59 17.89
CA ARG A 163 -11.57 -13.69 18.85
C ARG A 163 -12.65 -13.36 19.87
N ARG A 164 -12.74 -12.10 20.29
CA ARG A 164 -13.76 -11.65 21.24
C ARG A 164 -15.17 -11.64 20.63
N SER A 165 -15.31 -11.59 19.31
CA SER A 165 -16.58 -11.73 18.60
C SER A 165 -16.99 -13.20 18.34
N GLY A 166 -16.20 -14.17 18.83
CA GLY A 166 -16.48 -15.61 18.67
C GLY A 166 -16.03 -16.20 17.34
N VAL A 167 -15.22 -15.47 16.56
CA VAL A 167 -14.65 -15.91 15.28
C VAL A 167 -13.18 -16.26 15.47
N GLU A 168 -12.72 -17.38 14.94
CA GLU A 168 -11.30 -17.68 14.86
C GLU A 168 -10.66 -16.82 13.76
N PRO A 169 -9.69 -15.95 14.12
CA PRO A 169 -9.01 -15.15 13.12
C PRO A 169 -8.14 -16.03 12.21
N VAL A 170 -8.27 -15.83 10.91
CA VAL A 170 -7.34 -16.39 9.93
C VAL A 170 -6.09 -15.52 9.96
N ASP A 171 -4.93 -16.11 10.20
CA ASP A 171 -3.64 -15.41 10.23
C ASP A 171 -3.23 -15.06 8.80
N GLU A 172 -3.66 -13.89 8.32
CA GLU A 172 -3.31 -13.34 6.98
C GLU A 172 -1.78 -13.20 6.78
N VAL A 173 -1.02 -13.17 7.87
CA VAL A 173 0.46 -13.10 7.84
C VAL A 173 1.09 -14.49 7.62
N SER A 174 0.32 -15.56 7.79
CA SER A 174 0.78 -16.95 7.70
C SER A 174 0.43 -17.64 6.37
N GLU A 175 -0.18 -16.96 5.41
CA GLU A 175 -0.34 -17.48 4.04
C GLU A 175 0.98 -17.45 3.23
N SER A 176 2.06 -17.89 3.82
CA SER A 176 3.06 -18.61 3.05
C SER A 176 2.41 -19.94 2.68
N GLN A 177 2.18 -20.15 1.40
CA GLN A 177 1.75 -21.39 0.72
C GLN A 177 1.77 -22.57 1.69
N ASP A 178 0.64 -22.79 2.40
CA ASP A 178 0.56 -23.84 3.38
C ASP A 178 0.64 -25.15 2.59
N SER A 179 1.70 -25.91 2.80
CA SER A 179 1.89 -27.24 2.21
C SER A 179 0.63 -28.10 2.37
N THR A 180 -0.14 -27.86 3.44
CA THR A 180 -1.45 -28.46 3.71
C THR A 180 -2.49 -28.07 2.66
N SER A 181 -2.58 -26.81 2.27
CA SER A 181 -3.51 -26.35 1.23
C SER A 181 -3.15 -26.88 -0.14
N LEU A 182 -1.85 -26.92 -0.48
CA LEU A 182 -1.36 -27.53 -1.72
C LEU A 182 -1.66 -29.06 -1.73
N ARG A 183 -1.47 -29.73 -0.62
CA ARG A 183 -1.77 -31.15 -0.46
C ARG A 183 -3.27 -31.43 -0.66
N GLN A 184 -4.15 -30.63 -0.05
CA GLN A 184 -5.59 -30.74 -0.23
C GLN A 184 -6.01 -30.49 -1.68
N LEU A 185 -5.38 -29.53 -2.38
CA LEU A 185 -5.66 -29.26 -3.79
C LEU A 185 -5.23 -30.41 -4.68
N VAL A 186 -4.06 -31.03 -4.42
CA VAL A 186 -3.58 -32.22 -5.11
C VAL A 186 -4.51 -33.41 -4.87
N GLU A 187 -4.93 -33.64 -3.62
CA GLU A 187 -5.86 -34.71 -3.27
C GLU A 187 -7.24 -34.50 -3.89
N HIS A 188 -7.76 -33.29 -3.86
CA HIS A 188 -9.03 -32.96 -4.52
C HIS A 188 -8.96 -33.14 -6.03
N SER A 189 -7.90 -32.66 -6.68
CA SER A 189 -7.69 -32.84 -8.12
C SER A 189 -7.57 -34.32 -8.53
N ALA A 190 -6.96 -35.15 -7.70
CA ALA A 190 -6.89 -36.58 -7.88
C ALA A 190 -8.26 -37.27 -7.69
N SER A 191 -9.06 -36.81 -6.70
CA SER A 191 -10.38 -37.39 -6.41
C SER A 191 -11.42 -37.09 -7.50
N VAL A 192 -11.30 -35.94 -8.19
CA VAL A 192 -12.19 -35.59 -9.33
C VAL A 192 -11.65 -36.10 -10.67
N GLY A 193 -10.56 -36.89 -10.68
CA GLY A 193 -9.99 -37.47 -11.89
C GLY A 193 -9.24 -36.49 -12.80
N ALA A 194 -8.95 -35.29 -12.31
CA ALA A 194 -8.20 -34.27 -13.05
C ALA A 194 -6.68 -34.48 -12.97
N LEU A 195 -6.19 -35.36 -12.06
CA LEU A 195 -4.79 -35.66 -11.86
C LEU A 195 -4.59 -37.19 -11.87
N ASP A 196 -3.61 -37.66 -12.66
CA ASP A 196 -3.24 -39.08 -12.71
C ASP A 196 -2.54 -39.49 -11.39
N LEU A 197 -2.77 -40.74 -10.95
CA LEU A 197 -2.23 -41.30 -9.70
C LEU A 197 -0.69 -41.25 -9.64
N ALA A 198 0.00 -41.36 -10.76
CA ALA A 198 1.45 -41.26 -10.85
C ALA A 198 1.95 -39.83 -10.51
N TYR A 199 1.27 -38.82 -11.02
CA TYR A 199 1.57 -37.40 -10.74
C TYR A 199 1.21 -37.01 -9.28
N ARG A 200 0.13 -37.57 -8.73
CA ARG A 200 -0.24 -37.38 -7.33
C ARG A 200 0.92 -37.76 -6.40
N THR A 201 1.49 -38.94 -6.58
CA THR A 201 2.58 -39.43 -5.72
C THR A 201 3.82 -38.53 -5.81
N SER A 202 4.18 -38.12 -7.03
CA SER A 202 5.33 -37.22 -7.25
C SER A 202 5.14 -35.84 -6.63
N LEU A 203 3.95 -35.26 -6.78
CA LEU A 203 3.62 -33.93 -6.21
C LEU A 203 3.55 -33.98 -4.66
N THR A 204 2.96 -35.04 -4.09
CA THR A 204 2.91 -35.18 -2.63
C THR A 204 4.31 -35.34 -2.05
N SER A 205 5.19 -36.11 -2.70
CA SER A 205 6.58 -36.24 -2.28
C SER A 205 7.39 -34.94 -2.39
N ALA A 206 7.08 -34.10 -3.37
CA ALA A 206 7.73 -32.78 -3.54
C ALA A 206 7.25 -31.74 -2.52
N ILE A 207 6.02 -31.88 -2.00
CA ILE A 207 5.46 -31.00 -0.96
C ILE A 207 6.02 -31.35 0.43
N ASP A 208 6.44 -32.60 0.63
CA ASP A 208 6.97 -33.11 1.91
C ASP A 208 8.51 -32.91 2.04
N LEU A 209 9.19 -32.32 1.03
CA LEU A 209 10.60 -31.94 1.06
C LEU A 209 10.78 -30.47 1.51
#